data_106efdd56d14928b76b85fdaee681123
#
_entry.id   106efdd56d14928b76b85fdaee681123
#
_cell.length_a   1.000
_cell.length_b   1.000
_cell.length_c   1.000
_cell.angle_alpha   90.00
_cell.angle_beta   90.00
_cell.angle_gamma   90.00
#
_symmetry.space_group_name_H-M   'P 1'
#
loop_
_entity.id
_entity.type
_entity.pdbx_description
1 polymer ?
#
loop_
_entity_poly.entity_id
_entity_poly.type
_entity_poly.pdbx_seq_one_letter_code
_entity_poly.pdbx_strand_id
1 'polypeptide(L)'
;MAQRNRAFGRSGIEVTHPDAAAVDVGGATHYAAVRPDIDDPVRSFNCFTADLNAMADWFEQCGVKIVAMESTGVYWIPLYEVLERRGFEVLLVNAREVKNVSGRKSDVLDCQWLQQLLTFGLLRGAFRPADHMCALRSLCRQRARLLRDQGRYVQHMQKAMTLMNLQLANAISDVAGVTGQKIVRAIVAGERDPQVLAAYRDCRIKATEEQIAASLLGNWRDEHLFALKQALGAFDFCASQLAECDAEVERALTLVHAHDGSPAAGKRRSRNRNAPKFDVREHLFKVCGVDLTRIDGIDITTAMTIISEIGVDMSRFKTVKHFTSWLGLCPGTKISGGKVLGKASKRSANRATQALKLAAAALRSSRSALGAYYRRMCARMDKGKAVTAAAHKLARMVYLMLTRGEEYVDQGQLYYEQRYRERVVRGLAKKAAELGMQLTPAAATA
;
A
#
# COMPACT_ATOMS: atom_id res chain seq x y z
N MET A 1 2.76 11.95 51.41
CA MET A 1 3.34 10.79 50.66
C MET A 1 2.22 9.83 50.35
N ALA A 2 1.69 9.86 49.13
CA ALA A 2 0.60 9.00 48.71
C ALA A 2 1.22 7.65 48.23
N GLN A 3 0.95 6.58 48.99
CA GLN A 3 1.23 5.23 48.57
C GLN A 3 0.41 4.91 47.31
N ARG A 4 1.08 4.76 46.17
CA ARG A 4 0.50 4.16 44.96
C ARG A 4 0.18 2.71 45.31
N ASN A 5 -1.08 2.39 45.56
CA ASN A 5 -1.56 1.02 45.60
C ASN A 5 -1.28 0.38 44.22
N ARG A 6 -0.25 -0.43 44.12
CA ARG A 6 -0.01 -1.32 42.98
C ARG A 6 -1.05 -2.45 43.07
N ALA A 7 -2.12 -2.33 42.30
CA ALA A 7 -3.05 -3.42 42.16
C ALA A 7 -2.38 -4.54 41.34
N PHE A 8 -2.01 -5.62 42.00
CA PHE A 8 -1.61 -6.86 41.35
C PHE A 8 -2.87 -7.61 40.92
N GLY A 9 -3.03 -7.88 39.63
CA GLY A 9 -4.07 -8.81 39.17
C GLY A 9 -3.85 -10.21 39.72
N ARG A 10 -4.89 -11.05 39.73
CA ARG A 10 -4.84 -12.46 40.22
C ARG A 10 -3.70 -13.32 39.62
N SER A 11 -3.08 -12.85 38.54
CA SER A 11 -1.97 -13.52 37.81
C SER A 11 -0.56 -13.10 38.24
N GLY A 12 -0.40 -12.16 39.20
CA GLY A 12 0.91 -11.64 39.59
C GLY A 12 1.55 -10.67 38.54
N ILE A 13 0.84 -10.33 37.46
CA ILE A 13 1.31 -9.40 36.42
C ILE A 13 0.91 -7.98 36.82
N GLU A 14 1.83 -7.02 36.65
CA GLU A 14 1.58 -5.60 36.96
C GLU A 14 0.51 -5.01 36.04
N VAL A 15 -0.50 -4.33 36.62
CA VAL A 15 -1.55 -3.64 35.89
C VAL A 15 -1.00 -2.35 35.28
N THR A 16 -0.98 -2.26 33.96
CA THR A 16 -0.49 -1.09 33.21
C THR A 16 -1.60 -0.07 32.96
N HIS A 17 -2.79 -0.54 32.59
CA HIS A 17 -3.96 0.31 32.30
C HIS A 17 -5.14 -0.11 33.15
N PRO A 18 -5.30 0.45 34.38
CA PRO A 18 -6.41 0.09 35.29
C PRO A 18 -7.78 0.55 34.75
N ASP A 19 -7.81 1.62 33.95
CA ASP A 19 -9.02 2.24 33.39
C ASP A 19 -9.25 1.78 31.93
N ALA A 20 -8.97 0.50 31.65
CA ALA A 20 -9.05 -0.08 30.32
C ALA A 20 -10.44 -0.66 30.01
N ALA A 21 -10.95 -0.38 28.82
CA ALA A 21 -12.08 -1.07 28.21
C ALA A 21 -11.67 -1.73 26.88
N ALA A 22 -12.51 -2.62 26.41
CA ALA A 22 -12.33 -3.19 25.07
C ALA A 22 -13.66 -3.42 24.37
N VAL A 23 -13.61 -3.41 23.04
CA VAL A 23 -14.79 -3.65 22.20
C VAL A 23 -14.44 -4.73 21.15
N ASP A 24 -15.24 -5.78 21.14
CA ASP A 24 -15.33 -6.68 20.00
C ASP A 24 -16.33 -6.10 19.00
N VAL A 25 -15.82 -5.77 17.80
CA VAL A 25 -16.54 -4.98 16.81
C VAL A 25 -17.23 -5.89 15.82
N GLY A 26 -18.54 -6.01 15.93
CA GLY A 26 -19.40 -6.71 14.97
C GLY A 26 -20.00 -5.78 13.89
N GLY A 27 -20.64 -6.36 12.89
CA GLY A 27 -21.31 -5.62 11.81
C GLY A 27 -22.65 -5.02 12.20
N ALA A 28 -23.36 -5.61 13.16
CA ALA A 28 -24.66 -5.18 13.65
C ALA A 28 -24.67 -4.87 15.15
N THR A 29 -23.88 -5.60 15.91
CA THR A 29 -23.78 -5.48 17.37
C THR A 29 -22.32 -5.47 17.79
N HIS A 30 -21.98 -4.61 18.72
CA HIS A 30 -20.69 -4.53 19.37
C HIS A 30 -20.82 -5.04 20.80
N TYR A 31 -19.82 -5.82 21.25
CA TYR A 31 -19.72 -6.24 22.65
C TYR A 31 -18.59 -5.46 23.31
N ALA A 32 -18.91 -4.76 24.38
CA ALA A 32 -17.99 -3.92 25.12
C ALA A 32 -17.75 -4.48 26.52
N ALA A 33 -16.49 -4.51 26.96
CA ALA A 33 -16.08 -4.95 28.28
C ALA A 33 -15.29 -3.86 29.00
N VAL A 34 -15.63 -3.65 30.27
CA VAL A 34 -14.88 -2.80 31.20
C VAL A 34 -14.22 -3.67 32.28
N ARG A 35 -13.55 -3.06 33.25
CA ARG A 35 -12.91 -3.78 34.35
C ARG A 35 -13.94 -4.63 35.15
N PRO A 36 -13.55 -5.82 35.64
CA PRO A 36 -14.47 -6.80 36.18
C PRO A 36 -15.01 -6.47 37.60
N ASP A 37 -14.53 -5.41 38.22
CA ASP A 37 -15.04 -4.89 39.52
C ASP A 37 -16.28 -3.97 39.40
N ILE A 38 -16.73 -3.67 38.19
CA ILE A 38 -17.93 -2.91 37.88
C ILE A 38 -19.11 -3.88 37.73
N ASP A 39 -20.28 -3.47 38.24
CA ASP A 39 -21.51 -4.20 38.04
C ASP A 39 -21.88 -4.26 36.56
N ASP A 40 -22.21 -5.45 36.04
CA ASP A 40 -22.50 -5.70 34.64
C ASP A 40 -21.35 -5.26 33.71
N PRO A 41 -20.17 -5.91 33.83
CA PRO A 41 -18.94 -5.43 33.19
C PRO A 41 -18.90 -5.68 31.66
N VAL A 42 -19.91 -6.34 31.09
CA VAL A 42 -20.00 -6.62 29.65
C VAL A 42 -21.39 -6.23 29.15
N ARG A 43 -21.44 -5.32 28.19
CA ARG A 43 -22.70 -4.88 27.54
C ARG A 43 -22.63 -5.02 26.03
N SER A 44 -23.80 -5.23 25.42
CA SER A 44 -23.96 -5.18 23.97
C SER A 44 -24.62 -3.87 23.55
N PHE A 45 -24.15 -3.34 22.41
CA PHE A 45 -24.69 -2.11 21.80
C PHE A 45 -24.89 -2.35 20.30
N ASN A 46 -25.95 -1.79 19.73
CA ASN A 46 -26.11 -1.83 18.29
C ASN A 46 -25.11 -0.86 17.60
N CYS A 47 -25.06 -0.91 16.26
CA CYS A 47 -24.14 -0.09 15.47
C CYS A 47 -24.70 1.30 15.10
N PHE A 48 -25.88 1.70 15.60
CA PHE A 48 -26.45 3.00 15.31
C PHE A 48 -25.76 4.11 16.11
N THR A 49 -25.74 5.33 15.58
CA THR A 49 -25.03 6.47 16.18
C THR A 49 -25.45 6.73 17.64
N ALA A 50 -26.72 6.55 17.96
CA ALA A 50 -27.22 6.69 19.34
C ALA A 50 -26.58 5.64 20.27
N ASP A 51 -26.50 4.38 19.82
CA ASP A 51 -25.95 3.29 20.62
C ASP A 51 -24.41 3.45 20.80
N LEU A 52 -23.71 3.96 19.75
CA LEU A 52 -22.28 4.26 19.87
C LEU A 52 -22.02 5.38 20.90
N ASN A 53 -22.87 6.39 20.95
CA ASN A 53 -22.79 7.43 21.96
C ASN A 53 -23.18 6.91 23.36
N ALA A 54 -24.20 6.06 23.47
CA ALA A 54 -24.57 5.41 24.73
C ALA A 54 -23.42 4.52 25.26
N MET A 55 -22.69 3.83 24.39
CA MET A 55 -21.48 3.11 24.78
C MET A 55 -20.41 4.05 25.33
N ALA A 56 -20.17 5.19 24.66
CA ALA A 56 -19.20 6.18 25.13
C ALA A 56 -19.62 6.78 26.49
N ASP A 57 -20.94 7.11 26.68
CA ASP A 57 -21.48 7.58 27.96
C ASP A 57 -21.26 6.55 29.07
N TRP A 58 -21.49 5.27 28.78
CA TRP A 58 -21.23 4.18 29.72
C TRP A 58 -19.75 4.06 30.06
N PHE A 59 -18.88 4.21 29.11
CA PHE A 59 -17.43 4.21 29.36
C PHE A 59 -16.99 5.39 30.25
N GLU A 60 -17.54 6.59 30.04
CA GLU A 60 -17.29 7.74 30.93
C GLU A 60 -17.76 7.47 32.35
N GLN A 61 -18.96 6.92 32.53
CA GLN A 61 -19.51 6.54 33.84
C GLN A 61 -18.63 5.51 34.56
N CYS A 62 -18.02 4.58 33.80
CA CYS A 62 -17.08 3.57 34.33
C CYS A 62 -15.66 4.12 34.54
N GLY A 63 -15.40 5.39 34.25
CA GLY A 63 -14.07 5.99 34.39
C GLY A 63 -13.03 5.47 33.41
N VAL A 64 -13.46 4.96 32.27
CA VAL A 64 -12.55 4.45 31.20
C VAL A 64 -11.74 5.58 30.60
N LYS A 65 -10.47 5.35 30.32
CA LYS A 65 -9.57 6.29 29.63
C LYS A 65 -9.02 5.75 28.33
N ILE A 66 -8.79 4.44 28.25
CA ILE A 66 -8.24 3.78 27.08
C ILE A 66 -9.14 2.61 26.65
N VAL A 67 -9.39 2.52 25.34
CA VAL A 67 -10.26 1.51 24.74
C VAL A 67 -9.49 0.73 23.67
N ALA A 68 -9.40 -0.60 23.82
CA ALA A 68 -8.94 -1.45 22.72
C ALA A 68 -10.11 -1.86 21.85
N MET A 69 -9.93 -1.86 20.53
CA MET A 69 -10.90 -2.39 19.59
C MET A 69 -10.25 -3.18 18.47
N GLU A 70 -10.90 -4.26 18.03
CA GLU A 70 -10.40 -5.06 16.91
C GLU A 70 -10.69 -4.36 15.57
N SER A 71 -9.67 -4.27 14.69
CA SER A 71 -9.78 -3.64 13.37
C SER A 71 -10.38 -4.59 12.33
N THR A 72 -11.56 -5.16 12.60
CA THR A 72 -12.25 -6.07 11.68
C THR A 72 -13.03 -5.29 10.61
N GLY A 73 -12.69 -5.51 9.34
CA GLY A 73 -13.36 -4.87 8.21
C GLY A 73 -13.30 -3.33 8.27
N VAL A 74 -14.47 -2.68 8.19
CA VAL A 74 -14.66 -1.22 8.27
C VAL A 74 -15.54 -0.80 9.45
N TYR A 75 -16.10 -1.76 10.17
CA TYR A 75 -17.11 -1.54 11.20
C TYR A 75 -16.60 -0.77 12.43
N TRP A 76 -15.28 -0.82 12.66
CA TRP A 76 -14.63 -0.12 13.76
C TRP A 76 -14.54 1.41 13.55
N ILE A 77 -14.64 1.89 12.30
CA ILE A 77 -14.37 3.31 11.98
C ILE A 77 -15.34 4.26 12.68
N PRO A 78 -16.68 4.08 12.58
CA PRO A 78 -17.64 4.98 13.23
C PRO A 78 -17.47 5.03 14.76
N LEU A 79 -17.26 3.87 15.39
CA LEU A 79 -17.02 3.81 16.82
C LEU A 79 -15.71 4.49 17.23
N TYR A 80 -14.63 4.25 16.45
CA TYR A 80 -13.34 4.90 16.67
C TYR A 80 -13.48 6.43 16.69
N GLU A 81 -14.17 6.98 15.69
CA GLU A 81 -14.40 8.43 15.57
C GLU A 81 -15.26 9.02 16.70
N VAL A 82 -16.24 8.26 17.19
CA VAL A 82 -17.04 8.67 18.36
C VAL A 82 -16.16 8.72 19.61
N LEU A 83 -15.41 7.67 19.89
CA LEU A 83 -14.56 7.58 21.08
C LEU A 83 -13.41 8.60 21.04
N GLU A 84 -12.77 8.79 19.88
CA GLU A 84 -11.69 9.77 19.72
C GLU A 84 -12.19 11.21 19.96
N ARG A 85 -13.38 11.58 19.44
CA ARG A 85 -14.02 12.89 19.67
C ARG A 85 -14.41 13.12 21.13
N ARG A 86 -14.70 12.05 21.87
CA ARG A 86 -15.02 12.09 23.32
C ARG A 86 -13.76 12.08 24.19
N GLY A 87 -12.57 12.06 23.60
CA GLY A 87 -11.30 12.15 24.32
C GLY A 87 -10.73 10.84 24.85
N PHE A 88 -11.29 9.68 24.48
CA PHE A 88 -10.72 8.40 24.83
C PHE A 88 -9.42 8.13 24.03
N GLU A 89 -8.44 7.53 24.68
CA GLU A 89 -7.33 6.92 23.97
C GLU A 89 -7.79 5.61 23.31
N VAL A 90 -7.73 5.52 21.99
CA VAL A 90 -8.22 4.35 21.26
C VAL A 90 -7.08 3.56 20.69
N LEU A 91 -6.94 2.29 21.10
CA LEU A 91 -5.95 1.36 20.62
C LEU A 91 -6.57 0.36 19.63
N LEU A 92 -6.36 0.60 18.33
CA LEU A 92 -6.74 -0.39 17.32
C LEU A 92 -5.81 -1.58 17.38
N VAL A 93 -6.35 -2.80 17.42
CA VAL A 93 -5.55 -4.04 17.42
C VAL A 93 -5.87 -4.90 16.22
N ASN A 94 -4.85 -5.63 15.77
CA ASN A 94 -5.02 -6.57 14.67
C ASN A 94 -5.55 -7.90 15.20
N ALA A 95 -6.69 -8.35 14.69
CA ALA A 95 -7.32 -9.64 14.98
C ALA A 95 -6.35 -10.84 15.02
N ARG A 96 -5.32 -10.82 14.17
CA ARG A 96 -4.32 -11.90 14.12
C ARG A 96 -3.36 -11.94 15.31
N GLU A 97 -3.20 -10.83 16.01
CA GLU A 97 -2.30 -10.76 17.18
C GLU A 97 -3.01 -11.20 18.46
N VAL A 98 -4.35 -11.17 18.45
CA VAL A 98 -5.20 -11.54 19.61
C VAL A 98 -5.64 -13.01 19.57
N LYS A 99 -5.64 -13.65 18.39
CA LYS A 99 -6.24 -15.00 18.13
C LYS A 99 -5.41 -16.21 18.57
N ASN A 100 -4.85 -16.25 19.77
CA ASN A 100 -4.03 -17.40 20.17
C ASN A 100 -4.52 -18.15 21.42
N VAL A 101 -5.80 -18.04 21.80
CA VAL A 101 -6.35 -18.79 22.92
C VAL A 101 -7.33 -19.86 22.42
N SER A 102 -7.01 -21.14 22.70
CA SER A 102 -7.91 -22.27 22.46
C SER A 102 -9.02 -22.30 23.52
N GLY A 103 -10.29 -22.32 23.13
CA GLY A 103 -11.43 -22.40 24.04
C GLY A 103 -12.77 -22.15 23.31
N ARG A 104 -13.89 -22.20 24.06
CA ARG A 104 -15.20 -21.81 23.53
C ARG A 104 -15.17 -20.33 23.15
N LYS A 105 -15.54 -20.04 21.91
CA LYS A 105 -15.53 -18.72 21.34
C LYS A 105 -16.93 -18.09 21.53
N SER A 106 -16.98 -16.91 22.15
CA SER A 106 -18.16 -16.04 22.17
C SER A 106 -17.70 -14.60 22.18
N ASP A 107 -18.48 -13.71 21.61
CA ASP A 107 -18.16 -12.27 21.51
C ASP A 107 -17.94 -11.65 22.89
N VAL A 108 -18.67 -12.13 23.92
CA VAL A 108 -18.49 -11.75 25.33
C VAL A 108 -17.10 -12.13 25.86
N LEU A 109 -16.62 -13.34 25.56
CA LEU A 109 -15.29 -13.80 26.01
C LEU A 109 -14.18 -13.10 25.21
N ASP A 110 -14.42 -12.85 23.92
CA ASP A 110 -13.46 -12.18 23.06
C ASP A 110 -13.23 -10.71 23.51
N CYS A 111 -14.29 -9.95 23.86
CA CYS A 111 -14.14 -8.59 24.39
C CYS A 111 -13.52 -8.55 25.80
N GLN A 112 -13.87 -9.48 26.71
CA GLN A 112 -13.26 -9.59 28.03
C GLN A 112 -11.78 -9.93 27.94
N TRP A 113 -11.41 -10.85 27.04
CA TRP A 113 -10.01 -11.20 26.80
C TRP A 113 -9.21 -10.01 26.27
N LEU A 114 -9.77 -9.28 25.33
CA LEU A 114 -9.14 -8.08 24.77
C LEU A 114 -8.93 -7.00 25.85
N GLN A 115 -9.91 -6.82 26.76
CA GLN A 115 -9.83 -5.91 27.88
C GLN A 115 -8.71 -6.32 28.85
N GLN A 116 -8.59 -7.61 29.19
CA GLN A 116 -7.52 -8.11 30.04
C GLN A 116 -6.13 -7.89 29.44
N LEU A 117 -5.96 -8.20 28.14
CA LEU A 117 -4.71 -7.96 27.44
C LEU A 117 -4.32 -6.48 27.46
N LEU A 118 -5.29 -5.56 27.29
CA LEU A 118 -5.04 -4.14 27.40
C LEU A 118 -4.64 -3.74 28.81
N THR A 119 -5.36 -4.20 29.82
CA THR A 119 -5.08 -3.92 31.24
C THR A 119 -3.62 -4.25 31.61
N PHE A 120 -3.09 -5.35 31.10
CA PHE A 120 -1.70 -5.75 31.34
C PHE A 120 -0.67 -5.17 30.34
N GLY A 121 -1.08 -4.27 29.44
CA GLY A 121 -0.17 -3.67 28.46
C GLY A 121 0.40 -4.62 27.41
N LEU A 122 -0.28 -5.74 27.14
CA LEU A 122 0.18 -6.79 26.23
C LEU A 122 -0.22 -6.55 24.77
N LEU A 123 -1.05 -5.53 24.51
CA LEU A 123 -1.51 -5.19 23.16
C LEU A 123 -0.57 -4.22 22.46
N ARG A 124 -0.47 -4.37 21.14
CA ARG A 124 0.22 -3.43 20.27
C ARG A 124 -0.79 -2.76 19.34
N GLY A 125 -0.79 -1.43 19.35
CA GLY A 125 -1.67 -0.65 18.48
C GLY A 125 -1.31 -0.82 17.00
N ALA A 126 -2.35 -0.96 16.17
CA ALA A 126 -2.24 -0.87 14.74
C ALA A 126 -2.01 0.60 14.32
N PHE A 127 -1.31 0.80 13.20
CA PHE A 127 -1.06 2.14 12.69
C PHE A 127 -2.30 2.75 12.03
N ARG A 128 -2.75 3.90 12.51
CA ARG A 128 -3.70 4.78 11.85
C ARG A 128 -3.03 6.15 11.64
N PRO A 129 -2.95 6.70 10.41
CA PRO A 129 -2.45 8.06 10.22
C PRO A 129 -3.44 9.09 10.75
N ALA A 130 -3.01 10.35 10.76
CA ALA A 130 -3.88 11.48 11.13
C ALA A 130 -5.14 11.53 10.25
N ASP A 131 -6.22 12.09 10.77
CA ASP A 131 -7.56 11.99 10.16
C ASP A 131 -7.63 12.55 8.74
N HIS A 132 -7.02 13.71 8.48
CA HIS A 132 -6.91 14.29 7.13
C HIS A 132 -6.18 13.35 6.14
N MET A 133 -5.21 12.56 6.62
CA MET A 133 -4.56 11.54 5.80
C MET A 133 -5.43 10.30 5.62
N CYS A 134 -6.34 10.02 6.55
CA CYS A 134 -7.35 8.96 6.37
C CYS A 134 -8.33 9.32 5.25
N ALA A 135 -8.76 10.58 5.14
CA ALA A 135 -9.60 11.06 4.04
C ALA A 135 -8.88 10.91 2.68
N LEU A 136 -7.64 11.41 2.57
CA LEU A 136 -6.82 11.24 1.36
C LEU A 136 -6.61 9.76 1.00
N ARG A 137 -6.31 8.91 2.00
CA ARG A 137 -6.18 7.45 1.83
C ARG A 137 -7.45 6.83 1.25
N SER A 138 -8.62 7.25 1.74
CA SER A 138 -9.91 6.75 1.28
C SER A 138 -10.15 7.09 -0.19
N LEU A 139 -9.90 8.33 -0.59
CA LEU A 139 -10.02 8.80 -1.97
C LEU A 139 -9.02 8.09 -2.90
N CYS A 140 -7.76 7.96 -2.50
CA CYS A 140 -6.76 7.23 -3.28
C CYS A 140 -7.12 5.74 -3.46
N ARG A 141 -7.71 5.12 -2.45
CA ARG A 141 -8.21 3.73 -2.53
C ARG A 141 -9.41 3.60 -3.44
N GLN A 142 -10.33 4.58 -3.41
CA GLN A 142 -11.47 4.67 -4.33
C GLN A 142 -10.96 4.78 -5.77
N ARG A 143 -10.02 5.71 -6.04
CA ARG A 143 -9.38 5.86 -7.34
C ARG A 143 -8.77 4.55 -7.85
N ALA A 144 -8.03 3.85 -6.99
CA ALA A 144 -7.40 2.58 -7.34
C ALA A 144 -8.44 1.47 -7.63
N ARG A 145 -9.64 1.53 -7.02
CA ARG A 145 -10.77 0.64 -7.33
C ARG A 145 -11.32 0.94 -8.72
N LEU A 146 -11.61 2.22 -9.01
CA LEU A 146 -12.13 2.66 -10.31
C LEU A 146 -11.19 2.28 -11.47
N LEU A 147 -9.88 2.43 -11.30
CA LEU A 147 -8.88 2.00 -12.30
C LEU A 147 -8.92 0.48 -12.55
N ARG A 148 -9.11 -0.32 -11.51
CA ARG A 148 -9.24 -1.78 -11.67
C ARG A 148 -10.52 -2.16 -12.39
N ASP A 149 -11.62 -1.49 -12.07
CA ASP A 149 -12.92 -1.72 -12.70
C ASP A 149 -12.86 -1.30 -14.18
N GLN A 150 -12.27 -0.15 -14.50
CA GLN A 150 -12.02 0.26 -15.87
C GLN A 150 -11.18 -0.76 -16.66
N GLY A 151 -10.10 -1.29 -16.04
CA GLY A 151 -9.28 -2.35 -16.64
C GLY A 151 -10.07 -3.64 -16.90
N ARG A 152 -11.04 -3.97 -16.04
CA ARG A 152 -11.95 -5.10 -16.24
C ARG A 152 -12.85 -4.91 -17.46
N TYR A 153 -13.34 -3.69 -17.67
CA TYR A 153 -14.15 -3.39 -18.88
C TYR A 153 -13.33 -3.43 -20.16
N VAL A 154 -12.04 -3.11 -20.13
CA VAL A 154 -11.14 -3.34 -21.28
C VAL A 154 -11.06 -4.83 -21.60
N GLN A 155 -10.96 -5.71 -20.60
CA GLN A 155 -10.97 -7.17 -20.81
C GLN A 155 -12.33 -7.65 -21.38
N HIS A 156 -13.44 -7.06 -20.94
CA HIS A 156 -14.78 -7.38 -21.48
C HIS A 156 -14.89 -6.94 -22.95
N MET A 157 -14.39 -5.75 -23.32
CA MET A 157 -14.34 -5.32 -24.74
C MET A 157 -13.50 -6.30 -25.58
N GLN A 158 -12.31 -6.66 -25.12
CA GLN A 158 -11.46 -7.62 -25.82
C GLN A 158 -12.14 -8.98 -25.98
N LYS A 159 -12.82 -9.49 -24.91
CA LYS A 159 -13.56 -10.73 -24.98
C LYS A 159 -14.68 -10.67 -26.00
N ALA A 160 -15.50 -9.62 -26.02
CA ALA A 160 -16.59 -9.46 -26.97
C ALA A 160 -16.07 -9.45 -28.42
N MET A 161 -15.00 -8.74 -28.70
CA MET A 161 -14.35 -8.72 -30.01
C MET A 161 -13.81 -10.12 -30.38
N THR A 162 -13.12 -10.80 -29.46
CA THR A 162 -12.59 -12.17 -29.71
C THR A 162 -13.69 -13.16 -30.05
N LEU A 163 -14.87 -13.06 -29.41
CA LEU A 163 -16.03 -13.92 -29.70
C LEU A 163 -16.58 -13.69 -31.11
N MET A 164 -16.33 -12.53 -31.72
CA MET A 164 -16.62 -12.21 -33.12
C MET A 164 -15.44 -12.49 -34.06
N ASN A 165 -14.38 -13.12 -33.56
CA ASN A 165 -13.09 -13.28 -34.25
C ASN A 165 -12.44 -11.96 -34.68
N LEU A 166 -12.74 -10.85 -34.00
CA LEU A 166 -12.05 -9.60 -34.18
C LEU A 166 -10.81 -9.57 -33.30
N GLN A 167 -9.63 -9.76 -33.91
CA GLN A 167 -8.36 -9.99 -33.22
C GLN A 167 -7.54 -8.71 -33.04
N LEU A 168 -8.18 -7.57 -32.84
CA LEU A 168 -7.55 -6.26 -32.72
C LEU A 168 -6.44 -6.24 -31.63
N ALA A 169 -6.63 -6.94 -30.53
CA ALA A 169 -5.64 -7.02 -29.44
C ALA A 169 -4.35 -7.73 -29.85
N ASN A 170 -4.34 -8.50 -30.96
CA ASN A 170 -3.15 -9.12 -31.53
C ASN A 170 -2.43 -8.20 -32.53
N ALA A 171 -3.12 -7.21 -33.08
CA ALA A 171 -2.55 -6.23 -34.01
C ALA A 171 -2.01 -4.99 -33.27
N ILE A 172 -2.69 -4.53 -32.22
CA ILE A 172 -2.30 -3.36 -31.44
C ILE A 172 -2.05 -3.72 -29.98
N SER A 173 -1.07 -3.07 -29.35
CA SER A 173 -0.65 -3.37 -27.98
C SER A 173 -1.66 -2.89 -26.91
N ASP A 174 -2.51 -1.93 -27.21
CA ASP A 174 -3.45 -1.32 -26.25
C ASP A 174 -4.78 -0.96 -26.90
N VAL A 175 -5.79 -1.80 -26.69
CA VAL A 175 -7.18 -1.58 -27.18
C VAL A 175 -7.83 -0.35 -26.50
N ALA A 176 -7.40 0.00 -25.30
CA ALA A 176 -7.87 1.20 -24.61
C ALA A 176 -7.06 2.46 -24.96
N GLY A 177 -6.05 2.35 -25.85
CA GLY A 177 -5.31 3.48 -26.42
C GLY A 177 -6.12 4.25 -27.47
N VAL A 178 -5.56 5.35 -27.99
CA VAL A 178 -6.26 6.25 -28.92
C VAL A 178 -6.84 5.52 -30.13
N THR A 179 -6.01 4.74 -30.84
CA THR A 179 -6.47 3.97 -32.01
C THR A 179 -7.49 2.91 -31.63
N GLY A 180 -7.23 2.12 -30.58
CA GLY A 180 -8.16 1.08 -30.16
C GLY A 180 -9.53 1.64 -29.77
N GLN A 181 -9.55 2.75 -29.03
CA GLN A 181 -10.80 3.43 -28.66
C GLN A 181 -11.56 3.98 -29.88
N LYS A 182 -10.86 4.57 -30.89
CA LYS A 182 -11.51 5.03 -32.13
C LYS A 182 -12.16 3.86 -32.87
N ILE A 183 -11.43 2.75 -33.03
CA ILE A 183 -11.93 1.54 -33.72
C ILE A 183 -13.13 0.96 -32.96
N VAL A 184 -13.03 0.75 -31.65
CA VAL A 184 -14.11 0.17 -30.84
C VAL A 184 -15.37 1.05 -30.90
N ARG A 185 -15.22 2.37 -30.83
CA ARG A 185 -16.35 3.32 -30.97
C ARG A 185 -16.98 3.29 -32.34
N ALA A 186 -16.18 3.22 -33.41
CA ALA A 186 -16.69 3.10 -34.77
C ALA A 186 -17.46 1.76 -34.95
N ILE A 187 -16.95 0.67 -34.43
CA ILE A 187 -17.65 -0.63 -34.43
C ILE A 187 -19.00 -0.53 -33.71
N VAL A 188 -19.06 0.09 -32.54
CA VAL A 188 -20.30 0.27 -31.76
C VAL A 188 -21.26 1.22 -32.49
N ALA A 189 -20.75 2.19 -33.26
CA ALA A 189 -21.53 3.10 -34.09
C ALA A 189 -22.07 2.45 -35.37
N GLY A 190 -21.65 1.24 -35.71
CA GLY A 190 -22.17 0.50 -36.87
C GLY A 190 -21.17 0.29 -38.00
N GLU A 191 -19.93 0.80 -37.89
CA GLU A 191 -18.91 0.56 -38.91
C GLU A 191 -18.46 -0.90 -38.92
N ARG A 192 -18.35 -1.46 -40.14
CA ARG A 192 -17.98 -2.89 -40.33
C ARG A 192 -16.89 -3.06 -41.38
N ASP A 193 -16.57 -2.01 -42.17
CA ASP A 193 -15.52 -2.08 -43.15
C ASP A 193 -14.14 -2.09 -42.47
N PRO A 194 -13.37 -3.19 -42.59
CA PRO A 194 -12.05 -3.28 -41.98
C PRO A 194 -11.05 -2.22 -42.44
N GLN A 195 -11.18 -1.72 -43.70
CA GLN A 195 -10.31 -0.70 -44.25
C GLN A 195 -10.59 0.65 -43.59
N VAL A 196 -11.87 1.03 -43.46
CA VAL A 196 -12.29 2.23 -42.76
C VAL A 196 -11.85 2.21 -41.30
N LEU A 197 -12.02 1.06 -40.62
CA LEU A 197 -11.59 0.88 -39.25
C LEU A 197 -10.06 0.97 -39.10
N ALA A 198 -9.31 0.40 -40.03
CA ALA A 198 -7.83 0.43 -40.01
C ALA A 198 -7.26 1.84 -40.22
N ALA A 199 -7.97 2.70 -40.98
CA ALA A 199 -7.58 4.10 -41.22
C ALA A 199 -7.48 4.93 -39.92
N TYR A 200 -8.06 4.49 -38.79
CA TYR A 200 -7.87 5.13 -37.49
C TYR A 200 -6.49 4.87 -36.87
N ARG A 201 -5.60 4.18 -37.58
CA ARG A 201 -4.24 3.87 -37.13
C ARG A 201 -3.44 5.14 -36.80
N ASP A 202 -2.84 5.19 -35.62
CA ASP A 202 -1.84 6.21 -35.26
C ASP A 202 -0.46 5.82 -35.82
N CYS A 203 0.31 6.79 -36.31
CA CYS A 203 1.64 6.57 -36.88
C CYS A 203 2.64 5.85 -35.96
N ARG A 204 2.42 5.90 -34.66
CA ARG A 204 3.24 5.21 -33.64
C ARG A 204 2.96 3.70 -33.51
N ILE A 205 1.90 3.21 -34.15
CA ILE A 205 1.55 1.78 -34.11
C ILE A 205 2.45 1.02 -35.10
N LYS A 206 3.04 -0.08 -34.64
CA LYS A 206 3.96 -0.90 -35.46
C LYS A 206 3.24 -1.69 -36.54
N ALA A 207 2.03 -2.19 -36.26
CA ALA A 207 1.24 -2.90 -37.23
C ALA A 207 0.86 -1.97 -38.40
N THR A 208 0.85 -2.50 -39.62
CA THR A 208 0.39 -1.77 -40.82
C THR A 208 -1.15 -1.68 -40.85
N GLU A 209 -1.70 -0.84 -41.70
CA GLU A 209 -3.16 -0.74 -41.89
C GLU A 209 -3.72 -2.06 -42.40
N GLU A 210 -3.02 -2.75 -43.30
CA GLU A 210 -3.44 -4.06 -43.81
C GLU A 210 -3.49 -5.12 -42.70
N GLN A 211 -2.52 -5.09 -41.78
CA GLN A 211 -2.52 -6.00 -40.62
C GLN A 211 -3.65 -5.71 -39.65
N ILE A 212 -3.97 -4.41 -39.42
CA ILE A 212 -5.10 -4.02 -38.60
C ILE A 212 -6.41 -4.41 -39.29
N ALA A 213 -6.58 -4.12 -40.60
CA ALA A 213 -7.74 -4.52 -41.36
C ALA A 213 -7.95 -6.05 -41.34
N ALA A 214 -6.89 -6.83 -41.57
CA ALA A 214 -6.95 -8.28 -41.47
C ALA A 214 -7.40 -8.77 -40.09
N SER A 215 -6.99 -8.11 -39.01
CA SER A 215 -7.38 -8.44 -37.65
C SER A 215 -8.86 -8.13 -37.32
N LEU A 216 -9.52 -7.35 -38.18
CA LEU A 216 -10.91 -6.92 -38.02
C LEU A 216 -11.89 -7.68 -38.96
N LEU A 217 -11.39 -8.67 -39.71
CA LEU A 217 -12.20 -9.60 -40.45
C LEU A 217 -12.78 -10.66 -39.49
N GLY A 218 -14.08 -10.66 -39.30
CA GLY A 218 -14.73 -11.58 -38.38
C GLY A 218 -16.24 -11.70 -38.58
N ASN A 219 -16.90 -12.36 -37.63
CA ASN A 219 -18.35 -12.59 -37.64
C ASN A 219 -19.05 -11.57 -36.75
N TRP A 220 -19.80 -10.68 -37.37
CA TRP A 220 -20.56 -9.64 -36.67
C TRP A 220 -21.84 -10.23 -36.05
N ARG A 221 -21.81 -10.52 -34.76
CA ARG A 221 -22.94 -11.11 -34.00
C ARG A 221 -23.53 -10.08 -33.05
N ASP A 222 -24.85 -9.91 -33.13
CA ASP A 222 -25.55 -8.84 -32.40
C ASP A 222 -25.41 -8.94 -30.89
N GLU A 223 -25.44 -10.16 -30.33
CA GLU A 223 -25.25 -10.38 -28.90
C GLU A 223 -23.85 -9.95 -28.41
N HIS A 224 -22.84 -10.11 -29.24
CA HIS A 224 -21.47 -9.72 -28.89
C HIS A 224 -21.23 -8.22 -29.15
N LEU A 225 -21.86 -7.63 -30.17
CA LEU A 225 -21.90 -6.19 -30.40
C LEU A 225 -22.60 -5.48 -29.23
N PHE A 226 -23.71 -6.03 -28.76
CA PHE A 226 -24.39 -5.53 -27.56
C PHE A 226 -23.48 -5.58 -26.34
N ALA A 227 -22.78 -6.71 -26.08
CA ALA A 227 -21.84 -6.84 -24.98
C ALA A 227 -20.67 -5.84 -25.08
N LEU A 228 -20.15 -5.61 -26.31
CA LEU A 228 -19.11 -4.62 -26.59
C LEU A 228 -19.58 -3.19 -26.27
N LYS A 229 -20.80 -2.83 -26.69
CA LYS A 229 -21.43 -1.54 -26.40
C LYS A 229 -21.58 -1.31 -24.89
N GLN A 230 -22.06 -2.33 -24.14
CA GLN A 230 -22.19 -2.26 -22.70
C GLN A 230 -20.83 -2.07 -22.00
N ALA A 231 -19.82 -2.84 -22.43
CA ALA A 231 -18.46 -2.74 -21.86
C ALA A 231 -17.81 -1.36 -22.15
N LEU A 232 -18.03 -0.80 -23.34
CA LEU A 232 -17.56 0.55 -23.69
C LEU A 232 -18.24 1.61 -22.83
N GLY A 233 -19.58 1.56 -22.68
CA GLY A 233 -20.32 2.51 -21.84
C GLY A 233 -19.86 2.48 -20.38
N ALA A 234 -19.63 1.28 -19.84
CA ALA A 234 -19.11 1.12 -18.49
C ALA A 234 -17.64 1.60 -18.34
N PHE A 235 -16.81 1.42 -19.36
CA PHE A 235 -15.46 1.99 -19.44
C PHE A 235 -15.50 3.52 -19.40
N ASP A 236 -16.38 4.16 -20.18
CA ASP A 236 -16.55 5.60 -20.22
C ASP A 236 -17.09 6.15 -18.89
N PHE A 237 -18.06 5.47 -18.29
CA PHE A 237 -18.54 5.81 -16.95
C PHE A 237 -17.43 5.78 -15.91
N CYS A 238 -16.59 4.72 -15.90
CA CYS A 238 -15.44 4.68 -15.01
C CYS A 238 -14.44 5.82 -15.28
N ALA A 239 -14.27 6.25 -16.54
CA ALA A 239 -13.40 7.37 -16.88
C ALA A 239 -13.92 8.71 -16.32
N SER A 240 -15.24 8.95 -16.37
CA SER A 240 -15.88 10.10 -15.73
C SER A 240 -15.68 10.10 -14.21
N GLN A 241 -16.00 8.97 -13.57
CA GLN A 241 -15.82 8.80 -12.11
C GLN A 241 -14.36 8.97 -11.66
N LEU A 242 -13.39 8.56 -12.49
CA LEU A 242 -11.98 8.79 -12.23
C LEU A 242 -11.63 10.29 -12.29
N ALA A 243 -12.19 11.04 -13.23
CA ALA A 243 -11.95 12.48 -13.32
C ALA A 243 -12.51 13.23 -12.09
N GLU A 244 -13.72 12.87 -11.65
CA GLU A 244 -14.33 13.42 -10.43
C GLU A 244 -13.49 13.06 -9.18
N CYS A 245 -13.06 11.79 -9.07
CA CYS A 245 -12.21 11.32 -7.98
C CYS A 245 -10.83 12.02 -7.99
N ASP A 246 -10.25 12.31 -9.16
CA ASP A 246 -8.99 13.04 -9.28
C ASP A 246 -9.13 14.47 -8.74
N ALA A 247 -10.25 15.18 -9.02
CA ALA A 247 -10.52 16.50 -8.47
C ALA A 247 -10.64 16.49 -6.93
N GLU A 248 -11.31 15.47 -6.37
CA GLU A 248 -11.41 15.33 -4.91
C GLU A 248 -10.05 14.99 -4.26
N VAL A 249 -9.22 14.17 -4.92
CA VAL A 249 -7.84 13.89 -4.45
C VAL A 249 -6.99 15.16 -4.48
N GLU A 250 -7.08 15.97 -5.54
CA GLU A 250 -6.37 17.25 -5.65
C GLU A 250 -6.79 18.21 -4.53
N ARG A 251 -8.10 18.34 -4.29
CA ARG A 251 -8.64 19.17 -3.20
C ARG A 251 -8.14 18.69 -1.83
N ALA A 252 -8.19 17.38 -1.57
CA ALA A 252 -7.72 16.81 -0.32
C ALA A 252 -6.20 17.02 -0.11
N LEU A 253 -5.40 16.92 -1.17
CA LEU A 253 -3.96 17.22 -1.12
C LEU A 253 -3.71 18.70 -0.81
N THR A 254 -4.49 19.61 -1.41
CA THR A 254 -4.36 21.06 -1.16
C THR A 254 -4.63 21.42 0.31
N LEU A 255 -5.60 20.76 0.94
CA LEU A 255 -5.93 20.99 2.35
C LEU A 255 -4.82 20.54 3.32
N VAL A 256 -3.91 19.68 2.91
CA VAL A 256 -2.84 19.14 3.75
C VAL A 256 -1.45 19.66 3.37
N HIS A 257 -1.37 20.75 2.58
CA HIS A 257 -0.11 21.42 2.29
C HIS A 257 0.53 21.94 3.59
N ALA A 258 1.80 21.62 3.80
CA ALA A 258 2.57 22.02 4.98
C ALA A 258 3.89 22.70 4.60
N HIS A 259 4.26 22.72 3.32
CA HIS A 259 5.50 23.27 2.81
C HIS A 259 5.27 24.20 1.62
N ASP A 260 6.03 25.27 1.55
CA ASP A 260 6.08 26.17 0.41
C ASP A 260 7.09 25.70 -0.64
N GLY A 261 6.98 26.24 -1.86
CA GLY A 261 7.90 25.97 -2.95
C GLY A 261 7.45 24.87 -3.90
N SER A 262 8.34 24.51 -4.81
CA SER A 262 8.12 23.51 -5.85
C SER A 262 9.30 22.55 -5.95
N PRO A 263 9.08 21.31 -6.38
CA PRO A 263 10.16 20.34 -6.53
C PRO A 263 11.16 20.83 -7.59
N ALA A 264 12.44 20.67 -7.33
CA ALA A 264 13.51 21.02 -8.29
C ALA A 264 13.25 20.42 -9.67
N ALA A 265 13.67 21.11 -10.75
CA ALA A 265 13.59 20.60 -12.10
C ALA A 265 14.18 19.17 -12.18
N GLY A 266 13.40 18.24 -12.64
CA GLY A 266 13.75 16.82 -12.56
C GLY A 266 13.08 15.99 -13.64
N LYS A 267 13.18 14.67 -13.52
CA LYS A 267 12.74 13.66 -14.50
C LYS A 267 11.41 14.00 -15.17
N ARG A 268 11.39 13.85 -16.48
CA ARG A 268 10.22 14.01 -17.33
C ARG A 268 9.00 13.29 -16.74
N ARG A 269 7.84 13.96 -16.68
CA ARG A 269 6.57 13.36 -16.23
C ARG A 269 6.35 11.99 -16.87
N SER A 270 6.03 10.98 -16.09
CA SER A 270 5.57 9.71 -16.62
C SER A 270 4.33 9.95 -17.50
N ARG A 271 4.35 9.43 -18.71
CA ARG A 271 3.18 9.41 -19.61
C ARG A 271 2.20 8.28 -19.26
N ASN A 272 2.16 7.85 -17.99
CA ASN A 272 1.24 6.81 -17.55
C ASN A 272 -0.20 7.31 -17.74
N ARG A 273 -0.96 6.64 -18.62
CA ARG A 273 -2.38 6.93 -18.87
C ARG A 273 -3.23 6.93 -17.60
N ASN A 274 -2.86 6.12 -16.64
CA ASN A 274 -3.57 5.94 -15.37
C ASN A 274 -3.13 6.95 -14.29
N ALA A 275 -2.18 7.85 -14.59
CA ALA A 275 -1.80 8.91 -13.67
C ALA A 275 -2.93 9.95 -13.55
N PRO A 276 -3.12 10.57 -12.38
CA PRO A 276 -4.03 11.72 -12.25
C PRO A 276 -3.69 12.83 -13.23
N LYS A 277 -4.71 13.61 -13.62
CA LYS A 277 -4.56 14.67 -14.64
C LYS A 277 -4.01 15.98 -14.10
N PHE A 278 -3.90 16.14 -12.78
CA PHE A 278 -3.31 17.31 -12.11
C PHE A 278 -1.82 17.11 -11.75
N ASP A 279 -1.15 18.13 -11.26
CA ASP A 279 0.27 18.04 -10.88
C ASP A 279 0.47 17.41 -9.51
N VAL A 280 0.32 16.08 -9.46
CA VAL A 280 0.53 15.27 -8.24
C VAL A 280 1.92 15.48 -7.62
N ARG A 281 2.96 15.70 -8.45
CA ARG A 281 4.33 15.85 -7.94
C ARG A 281 4.48 17.12 -7.11
N GLU A 282 3.92 18.22 -7.60
CA GLU A 282 3.93 19.49 -6.88
C GLU A 282 3.14 19.40 -5.58
N HIS A 283 1.91 18.85 -5.63
CA HIS A 283 1.10 18.66 -4.44
C HIS A 283 1.78 17.78 -3.39
N LEU A 284 2.38 16.65 -3.81
CA LEU A 284 3.09 15.77 -2.88
C LEU A 284 4.31 16.45 -2.27
N PHE A 285 5.03 17.29 -3.04
CA PHE A 285 6.13 18.08 -2.51
C PHE A 285 5.65 19.05 -1.42
N LYS A 286 4.56 19.77 -1.68
CA LYS A 286 3.95 20.68 -0.68
C LYS A 286 3.44 19.95 0.57
N VAL A 287 3.08 18.68 0.45
CA VAL A 287 2.68 17.84 1.59
C VAL A 287 3.88 17.29 2.36
N CYS A 288 4.95 16.88 1.67
CA CYS A 288 6.06 16.13 2.26
C CYS A 288 7.33 16.95 2.52
N GLY A 289 7.49 18.12 1.84
CA GLY A 289 8.73 18.88 1.81
C GLY A 289 9.86 18.25 0.97
N VAL A 290 9.64 17.05 0.39
CA VAL A 290 10.62 16.31 -0.40
C VAL A 290 9.98 15.66 -1.63
N ASP A 291 10.77 15.49 -2.69
CA ASP A 291 10.32 14.84 -3.93
C ASP A 291 10.70 13.36 -3.97
N LEU A 292 9.78 12.50 -3.55
CA LEU A 292 9.98 11.04 -3.57
C LEU A 292 10.19 10.47 -4.98
N THR A 293 9.77 11.18 -6.04
CA THR A 293 9.96 10.71 -7.42
C THR A 293 11.41 10.79 -7.89
N ARG A 294 12.29 11.40 -7.11
CA ARG A 294 13.74 11.37 -7.34
C ARG A 294 14.34 10.00 -7.07
N ILE A 295 13.70 9.17 -6.26
CA ILE A 295 14.12 7.79 -6.03
C ILE A 295 13.76 6.97 -7.28
N ASP A 296 14.76 6.37 -7.93
CA ASP A 296 14.50 5.51 -9.08
C ASP A 296 13.55 4.36 -8.74
N GLY A 297 12.61 4.11 -9.65
CA GLY A 297 11.54 3.14 -9.49
C GLY A 297 10.28 3.72 -8.84
N ILE A 298 10.34 4.87 -8.18
CA ILE A 298 9.17 5.54 -7.61
C ILE A 298 8.65 6.58 -8.61
N ASP A 299 7.51 6.29 -9.22
CA ASP A 299 6.76 7.24 -10.05
C ASP A 299 5.74 8.03 -9.21
N ILE A 300 5.02 8.97 -9.84
CA ILE A 300 4.02 9.82 -9.18
C ILE A 300 2.93 8.99 -8.50
N THR A 301 2.44 7.95 -9.15
CA THR A 301 1.35 7.11 -8.65
C THR A 301 1.81 6.26 -7.47
N THR A 302 3.04 5.78 -7.52
CA THR A 302 3.69 5.06 -6.42
C THR A 302 3.92 5.99 -5.22
N ALA A 303 4.44 7.20 -5.45
CA ALA A 303 4.64 8.20 -4.40
C ALA A 303 3.32 8.57 -3.72
N MET A 304 2.27 8.85 -4.50
CA MET A 304 0.93 9.15 -4.00
C MET A 304 0.38 7.98 -3.15
N THR A 305 0.54 6.74 -3.62
CA THR A 305 0.10 5.56 -2.87
C THR A 305 0.86 5.41 -1.55
N ILE A 306 2.18 5.61 -1.56
CA ILE A 306 2.99 5.53 -0.35
C ILE A 306 2.52 6.59 0.65
N ILE A 307 2.48 7.86 0.26
CA ILE A 307 2.13 8.97 1.16
C ILE A 307 0.71 8.83 1.70
N SER A 308 -0.28 8.49 0.86
CA SER A 308 -1.65 8.29 1.32
C SER A 308 -1.80 7.13 2.32
N GLU A 309 -0.94 6.11 2.26
CA GLU A 309 -1.00 4.95 3.17
C GLU A 309 -0.19 5.12 4.45
N ILE A 310 0.94 5.87 4.42
CA ILE A 310 1.80 6.03 5.59
C ILE A 310 1.64 7.40 6.27
N GLY A 311 1.10 8.41 5.56
CA GLY A 311 1.17 9.80 6.00
C GLY A 311 2.58 10.37 5.89
N VAL A 312 2.78 11.55 6.46
CA VAL A 312 4.08 12.25 6.51
C VAL A 312 4.70 12.22 7.90
N ASP A 313 3.91 12.00 8.95
CA ASP A 313 4.39 11.90 10.32
C ASP A 313 5.08 10.56 10.58
N MET A 314 6.40 10.59 10.60
CA MET A 314 7.25 9.43 10.89
C MET A 314 7.52 9.23 12.39
N SER A 315 7.07 10.11 13.28
CA SER A 315 7.29 10.03 14.74
C SER A 315 6.75 8.72 15.35
N ARG A 316 5.66 8.19 14.76
CA ARG A 316 5.08 6.88 15.11
C ARG A 316 6.07 5.71 14.95
N PHE A 317 7.10 5.88 14.15
CA PHE A 317 8.13 4.86 13.90
C PHE A 317 9.46 5.32 14.52
N LYS A 318 9.76 4.90 15.75
CA LYS A 318 10.98 5.29 16.49
C LYS A 318 12.28 5.15 15.67
N THR A 319 12.34 4.22 14.74
CA THR A 319 13.49 3.99 13.85
C THR A 319 13.06 3.46 12.49
N VAL A 320 13.95 3.59 11.50
CA VAL A 320 13.77 2.99 10.18
C VAL A 320 13.53 1.46 10.25
N LYS A 321 14.04 0.78 11.28
CA LYS A 321 13.81 -0.68 11.47
C LYS A 321 12.35 -0.95 11.86
N HIS A 322 11.76 -0.13 12.72
CA HIS A 322 10.32 -0.26 13.05
C HIS A 322 9.45 -0.02 11.83
N PHE A 323 9.74 1.00 11.04
CA PHE A 323 9.01 1.29 9.81
C PHE A 323 9.08 0.13 8.79
N THR A 324 10.27 -0.38 8.49
CA THR A 324 10.43 -1.49 7.54
C THR A 324 9.85 -2.80 8.05
N SER A 325 9.84 -3.02 9.38
CA SER A 325 9.18 -4.15 10.02
C SER A 325 7.65 -4.06 9.93
N TRP A 326 7.10 -2.86 10.16
CA TRP A 326 5.67 -2.60 9.99
C TRP A 326 5.21 -2.84 8.55
N LEU A 327 5.99 -2.43 7.57
CA LEU A 327 5.75 -2.74 6.15
C LEU A 327 5.85 -4.25 5.83
N GLY A 328 6.32 -5.09 6.75
CA GLY A 328 6.54 -6.51 6.50
C GLY A 328 7.67 -6.81 5.50
N LEU A 329 8.62 -5.88 5.35
CA LEU A 329 9.76 -6.02 4.43
C LEU A 329 11.00 -6.63 5.11
N CYS A 330 10.97 -6.81 6.43
CA CYS A 330 12.03 -7.48 7.19
C CYS A 330 11.87 -8.99 7.15
N PRO A 331 12.98 -9.76 7.18
CA PRO A 331 12.92 -11.21 7.33
C PRO A 331 12.32 -11.57 8.69
N GLY A 332 11.31 -12.44 8.70
CA GLY A 332 10.74 -13.04 9.93
C GLY A 332 11.54 -14.26 10.35
N THR A 333 12.73 -14.06 10.88
CA THR A 333 13.58 -15.16 11.33
C THR A 333 13.00 -15.78 12.61
N LYS A 334 12.68 -17.08 12.57
CA LYS A 334 12.31 -17.85 13.76
C LYS A 334 13.54 -18.57 14.27
N ILE A 335 13.88 -18.35 15.53
CA ILE A 335 15.02 -18.98 16.19
C ILE A 335 14.49 -19.77 17.39
N SER A 336 14.94 -21.01 17.57
CA SER A 336 14.69 -21.82 18.76
C SER A 336 15.98 -22.60 19.11
N GLY A 337 16.36 -22.57 20.37
CA GLY A 337 17.60 -23.20 20.82
C GLY A 337 18.87 -22.75 20.08
N GLY A 338 18.94 -21.47 19.69
CA GLY A 338 20.04 -20.93 18.89
C GLY A 338 20.00 -21.29 17.38
N LYS A 339 19.09 -22.18 16.95
CA LYS A 339 18.96 -22.62 15.56
C LYS A 339 17.89 -21.83 14.81
N VAL A 340 18.20 -21.41 13.57
CA VAL A 340 17.23 -20.73 12.69
C VAL A 340 16.27 -21.76 12.11
N LEU A 341 15.01 -21.76 12.57
CA LEU A 341 13.95 -22.66 12.10
C LEU A 341 13.29 -22.21 10.80
N GLY A 342 13.35 -20.91 10.48
CA GLY A 342 12.76 -20.37 9.27
C GLY A 342 13.09 -18.90 9.04
N LYS A 343 13.06 -18.47 7.77
CA LYS A 343 13.37 -17.10 7.33
C LYS A 343 12.25 -16.51 6.48
N ALA A 344 10.99 -16.92 6.68
CA ALA A 344 9.87 -16.39 5.92
C ALA A 344 9.60 -14.92 6.28
N SER A 345 9.42 -14.06 5.30
CA SER A 345 8.90 -12.71 5.54
C SER A 345 7.42 -12.77 5.92
N LYS A 346 6.96 -11.87 6.79
CA LYS A 346 5.52 -11.74 7.11
C LYS A 346 4.75 -11.42 5.83
N ARG A 347 3.65 -12.12 5.58
CA ARG A 347 2.70 -11.72 4.52
C ARG A 347 2.06 -10.39 4.95
N SER A 348 2.25 -9.35 4.15
CA SER A 348 1.66 -8.04 4.39
C SER A 348 0.65 -7.71 3.29
N ALA A 349 -0.57 -7.34 3.70
CA ALA A 349 -1.58 -6.78 2.82
C ALA A 349 -1.44 -5.25 2.64
N ASN A 350 -0.41 -4.64 3.24
CA ASN A 350 -0.16 -3.21 3.21
C ASN A 350 0.09 -2.72 1.77
N ARG A 351 -0.69 -1.72 1.33
CA ARG A 351 -0.61 -1.18 -0.03
C ARG A 351 0.68 -0.42 -0.30
N ALA A 352 1.24 0.28 0.70
CA ALA A 352 2.54 0.92 0.57
C ALA A 352 3.64 -0.13 0.31
N THR A 353 3.56 -1.31 0.96
CA THR A 353 4.47 -2.42 0.69
C THR A 353 4.34 -2.94 -0.73
N GLN A 354 3.11 -3.05 -1.25
CA GLN A 354 2.88 -3.49 -2.63
C GLN A 354 3.42 -2.47 -3.63
N ALA A 355 3.19 -1.17 -3.39
CA ALA A 355 3.72 -0.07 -4.21
C ALA A 355 5.25 -0.09 -4.23
N LEU A 356 5.89 -0.25 -3.08
CA LEU A 356 7.35 -0.38 -2.98
C LEU A 356 7.91 -1.62 -3.68
N LYS A 357 7.19 -2.74 -3.67
CA LYS A 357 7.58 -3.95 -4.42
C LYS A 357 7.45 -3.76 -5.93
N LEU A 358 6.42 -3.05 -6.41
CA LEU A 358 6.28 -2.70 -7.82
C LEU A 358 7.40 -1.73 -8.26
N ALA A 359 7.68 -0.70 -7.45
CA ALA A 359 8.81 0.20 -7.66
C ALA A 359 10.14 -0.54 -7.73
N ALA A 360 10.36 -1.51 -6.83
CA ALA A 360 11.56 -2.35 -6.83
C ALA A 360 11.67 -3.22 -8.10
N ALA A 361 10.57 -3.77 -8.59
CA ALA A 361 10.56 -4.56 -9.83
C ALA A 361 10.90 -3.71 -11.06
N ALA A 362 10.47 -2.44 -11.08
CA ALA A 362 10.78 -1.49 -12.16
C ALA A 362 12.27 -1.13 -12.25
N LEU A 363 13.05 -1.36 -11.17
CA LEU A 363 14.50 -1.11 -11.17
C LEU A 363 15.30 -2.03 -12.10
N ARG A 364 14.70 -3.08 -12.67
CA ARG A 364 15.39 -4.06 -13.51
C ARG A 364 16.16 -3.41 -14.67
N SER A 365 15.55 -2.46 -15.34
CA SER A 365 16.13 -1.75 -16.49
C SER A 365 16.79 -0.41 -16.12
N SER A 366 16.74 0.01 -14.85
CA SER A 366 17.34 1.27 -14.43
C SER A 366 18.88 1.19 -14.40
N ARG A 367 19.53 2.24 -14.90
CA ARG A 367 20.99 2.45 -14.85
C ARG A 367 21.45 3.14 -13.56
N SER A 368 20.60 3.25 -12.57
CA SER A 368 20.91 3.83 -11.26
C SER A 368 21.69 2.86 -10.36
N ALA A 369 22.22 3.39 -9.25
CA ALA A 369 22.79 2.59 -8.17
C ALA A 369 21.79 1.57 -7.60
N LEU A 370 20.49 1.94 -7.52
CA LEU A 370 19.41 1.05 -7.10
C LEU A 370 19.15 -0.07 -8.10
N GLY A 371 19.21 0.22 -9.41
CA GLY A 371 19.08 -0.77 -10.47
C GLY A 371 20.22 -1.79 -10.43
N ALA A 372 21.47 -1.32 -10.26
CA ALA A 372 22.62 -2.19 -10.09
C ALA A 372 22.49 -3.10 -8.86
N TYR A 373 22.04 -2.52 -7.73
CA TYR A 373 21.75 -3.28 -6.51
C TYR A 373 20.71 -4.38 -6.77
N TYR A 374 19.58 -4.03 -7.41
CA TYR A 374 18.50 -4.99 -7.68
C TYR A 374 18.96 -6.14 -8.57
N ARG A 375 19.64 -5.86 -9.70
CA ARG A 375 20.19 -6.89 -10.60
C ARG A 375 21.15 -7.84 -9.88
N ARG A 376 21.99 -7.30 -8.99
CA ARG A 376 22.89 -8.11 -8.17
C ARG A 376 22.13 -9.00 -7.17
N MET A 377 21.04 -8.51 -6.59
CA MET A 377 20.19 -9.35 -5.71
C MET A 377 19.54 -10.47 -6.51
N CYS A 378 19.08 -10.21 -7.74
CA CYS A 378 18.52 -11.24 -8.62
C CYS A 378 19.54 -12.33 -9.01
N ALA A 379 20.84 -12.00 -9.12
CA ALA A 379 21.88 -12.98 -9.39
C ALA A 379 22.22 -13.87 -8.16
N ARG A 380 21.86 -13.44 -6.94
CA ARG A 380 22.24 -14.15 -5.70
C ARG A 380 21.08 -14.90 -5.05
N MET A 381 19.83 -14.52 -5.35
CA MET A 381 18.66 -15.07 -4.70
C MET A 381 17.47 -15.07 -5.64
N ASP A 382 16.45 -15.84 -5.29
CA ASP A 382 15.18 -15.88 -5.98
C ASP A 382 14.59 -14.47 -6.21
N LYS A 383 13.96 -14.27 -7.37
CA LYS A 383 13.42 -12.98 -7.84
C LYS A 383 12.48 -12.32 -6.82
N GLY A 384 11.61 -13.10 -6.18
CA GLY A 384 10.68 -12.57 -5.16
C GLY A 384 11.41 -12.04 -3.92
N LYS A 385 12.50 -12.72 -3.50
CA LYS A 385 13.36 -12.26 -2.40
C LYS A 385 14.15 -11.01 -2.80
N ALA A 386 14.66 -10.96 -4.03
CA ALA A 386 15.37 -9.80 -4.56
C ALA A 386 14.48 -8.55 -4.62
N VAL A 387 13.22 -8.69 -5.08
CA VAL A 387 12.20 -7.63 -5.05
C VAL A 387 11.98 -7.13 -3.62
N THR A 388 11.83 -8.05 -2.65
CA THR A 388 11.61 -7.69 -1.24
C THR A 388 12.82 -6.95 -0.65
N ALA A 389 14.04 -7.38 -0.95
CA ALA A 389 15.27 -6.70 -0.51
C ALA A 389 15.42 -5.29 -1.11
N ALA A 390 15.08 -5.13 -2.40
CA ALA A 390 15.08 -3.81 -3.03
C ALA A 390 13.96 -2.90 -2.48
N ALA A 391 12.75 -3.43 -2.28
CA ALA A 391 11.64 -2.71 -1.64
C ALA A 391 12.00 -2.25 -0.22
N HIS A 392 12.68 -3.09 0.56
CA HIS A 392 13.21 -2.70 1.87
C HIS A 392 14.20 -1.53 1.77
N LYS A 393 15.08 -1.52 0.75
CA LYS A 393 16.02 -0.41 0.54
C LYS A 393 15.29 0.88 0.14
N LEU A 394 14.28 0.78 -0.75
CA LEU A 394 13.42 1.91 -1.11
C LEU A 394 12.67 2.46 0.12
N ALA A 395 12.08 1.60 0.94
CA ALA A 395 11.40 2.02 2.18
C ALA A 395 12.32 2.79 3.12
N ARG A 396 13.58 2.37 3.26
CA ARG A 396 14.57 3.10 4.07
C ARG A 396 14.86 4.50 3.52
N MET A 397 14.91 4.65 2.21
CA MET A 397 15.11 5.96 1.58
C MET A 397 13.92 6.87 1.81
N VAL A 398 12.70 6.36 1.58
CA VAL A 398 11.46 7.10 1.87
C VAL A 398 11.43 7.58 3.32
N TYR A 399 11.73 6.68 4.27
CA TYR A 399 11.79 7.05 5.69
C TYR A 399 12.80 8.16 5.97
N LEU A 400 14.02 8.06 5.43
CA LEU A 400 15.07 9.05 5.65
C LEU A 400 14.74 10.41 5.02
N MET A 401 14.15 10.42 3.82
CA MET A 401 13.71 11.66 3.18
C MET A 401 12.62 12.35 4.00
N LEU A 402 11.60 11.61 4.44
CA LEU A 402 10.50 12.17 5.25
C LEU A 402 10.93 12.62 6.65
N THR A 403 11.98 12.01 7.24
CA THR A 403 12.44 12.37 8.59
C THR A 403 13.49 13.46 8.60
N ARG A 404 14.30 13.60 7.54
CA ARG A 404 15.42 14.54 7.50
C ARG A 404 15.19 15.74 6.59
N GLY A 405 14.18 15.68 5.73
CA GLY A 405 13.96 16.69 4.70
C GLY A 405 15.04 16.73 3.60
N GLU A 406 15.91 15.70 3.54
CA GLU A 406 17.01 15.63 2.57
C GLU A 406 16.54 14.91 1.29
N GLU A 407 16.86 15.47 0.14
CA GLU A 407 16.56 14.83 -1.13
C GLU A 407 17.52 13.69 -1.47
N TYR A 408 16.98 12.66 -2.13
CA TYR A 408 17.80 11.58 -2.64
C TYR A 408 18.60 12.01 -3.88
N VAL A 409 19.91 11.76 -3.85
CA VAL A 409 20.80 11.92 -5.00
C VAL A 409 21.31 10.56 -5.42
N ASP A 410 21.04 10.16 -6.68
CA ASP A 410 21.54 8.91 -7.22
C ASP A 410 23.02 9.07 -7.60
N GLN A 411 23.85 8.23 -7.01
CA GLN A 411 25.30 8.18 -7.28
C GLN A 411 25.65 7.42 -8.57
N GLY A 412 24.65 6.84 -9.23
CA GLY A 412 24.81 6.07 -10.47
C GLY A 412 25.31 4.63 -10.28
N GLN A 413 25.18 3.86 -11.36
CA GLN A 413 25.54 2.44 -11.39
C GLN A 413 27.04 2.23 -11.17
N LEU A 414 27.90 3.00 -11.83
CA LEU A 414 29.37 2.85 -11.77
C LEU A 414 29.88 3.05 -10.34
N TYR A 415 29.40 4.09 -9.64
CA TYR A 415 29.73 4.32 -8.25
C TYR A 415 29.34 3.12 -7.36
N TYR A 416 28.14 2.58 -7.56
CA TYR A 416 27.69 1.41 -6.80
C TYR A 416 28.59 0.18 -7.06
N GLU A 417 28.93 -0.08 -8.30
CA GLU A 417 29.79 -1.20 -8.71
C GLU A 417 31.20 -1.09 -8.14
N GLN A 418 31.77 0.11 -8.19
CA GLN A 418 33.06 0.39 -7.58
C GLN A 418 33.06 0.15 -6.07
N ARG A 419 32.09 0.74 -5.35
CA ARG A 419 31.95 0.55 -3.89
C ARG A 419 31.71 -0.91 -3.51
N TYR A 420 31.01 -1.64 -4.35
CA TYR A 420 30.82 -3.08 -4.14
C TYR A 420 32.14 -3.84 -4.34
N ARG A 421 32.89 -3.57 -5.41
CA ARG A 421 34.18 -4.18 -5.67
C ARG A 421 35.14 -3.95 -4.49
N GLU A 422 35.26 -2.72 -4.03
CA GLU A 422 36.06 -2.38 -2.85
C GLU A 422 35.67 -3.19 -1.61
N ARG A 423 34.38 -3.37 -1.37
CA ARG A 423 33.87 -4.17 -0.25
C ARG A 423 34.23 -5.66 -0.39
N VAL A 424 34.11 -6.20 -1.58
CA VAL A 424 34.49 -7.61 -1.86
C VAL A 424 35.97 -7.81 -1.64
N VAL A 425 36.83 -6.93 -2.20
CA VAL A 425 38.27 -6.97 -2.00
C VAL A 425 38.65 -6.90 -0.53
N ARG A 426 38.06 -5.96 0.20
CA ARG A 426 38.30 -5.85 1.67
C ARG A 426 37.87 -7.12 2.43
N GLY A 427 36.75 -7.73 2.06
CA GLY A 427 36.27 -8.98 2.67
C GLY A 427 37.19 -10.15 2.35
N LEU A 428 37.73 -10.24 1.12
CA LEU A 428 38.70 -11.26 0.71
C LEU A 428 40.04 -11.06 1.42
N ALA A 429 40.51 -9.81 1.52
CA ALA A 429 41.74 -9.50 2.25
C ALA A 429 41.70 -9.92 3.72
N LYS A 430 40.53 -9.64 4.38
CA LYS A 430 40.30 -10.09 5.77
C LYS A 430 40.35 -11.61 5.91
N LYS A 431 39.67 -12.34 5.00
CA LYS A 431 39.72 -13.82 5.02
C LYS A 431 41.08 -14.39 4.73
N ALA A 432 41.81 -13.77 3.80
CA ALA A 432 43.19 -14.17 3.51
C ALA A 432 44.08 -14.00 4.74
N ALA A 433 43.98 -12.87 5.44
CA ALA A 433 44.73 -12.62 6.68
C ALA A 433 44.37 -13.63 7.80
N GLU A 434 43.09 -14.01 7.96
CA GLU A 434 42.66 -15.06 8.91
C GLU A 434 43.31 -16.44 8.59
N LEU A 435 43.71 -16.67 7.36
CA LEU A 435 44.40 -17.90 6.90
C LEU A 435 45.93 -17.75 6.80
N GLY A 436 46.49 -16.62 7.24
CA GLY A 436 47.93 -16.34 7.12
C GLY A 436 48.39 -15.99 5.70
N MET A 437 47.46 -15.64 4.80
CA MET A 437 47.72 -15.30 3.39
C MET A 437 47.58 -13.81 3.12
N GLN A 438 48.26 -13.32 2.06
CA GLN A 438 48.05 -11.96 1.55
C GLN A 438 47.34 -11.97 0.20
N LEU A 439 46.40 -11.05 0.03
CA LEU A 439 45.69 -10.84 -1.25
C LEU A 439 46.53 -9.87 -2.10
N THR A 440 47.08 -10.33 -3.21
CA THR A 440 47.83 -9.48 -4.19
C THR A 440 47.00 -9.34 -5.47
N PRO A 441 47.02 -8.15 -6.14
CA PRO A 441 46.41 -7.99 -7.44
C PRO A 441 47.11 -8.92 -8.46
N ALA A 442 46.30 -9.56 -9.33
CA ALA A 442 46.90 -10.27 -10.47
C ALA A 442 47.60 -9.28 -11.39
N ALA A 443 48.75 -9.69 -11.95
CA ALA A 443 49.42 -8.90 -12.97
C ALA A 443 48.44 -8.61 -14.12
N ALA A 444 48.42 -7.36 -14.61
CA ALA A 444 47.64 -7.02 -15.78
C ALA A 444 48.18 -7.84 -16.97
N THR A 445 47.35 -8.74 -17.47
CA THR A 445 47.61 -9.36 -18.79
C THR A 445 47.47 -8.26 -19.82
N ALA A 446 48.60 -7.97 -20.47
CA ALA A 446 48.72 -7.00 -21.55
C ALA A 446 47.87 -7.39 -22.76
#